data_fdeefb5e89d286402a6199a722b18c82
#
_entry.id   fdeefb5e89d286402a6199a722b18c82
#
_cell.length_a   1.000
_cell.length_b   1.000
_cell.length_c   1.000
_cell.angle_alpha   90.00
_cell.angle_beta   90.00
_cell.angle_gamma   90.00
#
_symmetry.space_group_name_H-M   'P 1'
#
loop_
_entity.id
_entity.type
_entity.pdbx_description
1 polymer ?
#
loop_
_entity_poly.entity_id
_entity_poly.type
_entity_poly.pdbx_seq_one_letter_code
_entity_poly.pdbx_strand_id
1 'polypeptide(L)'
;MKRPNFLFVMTDTQATNMVGCYSGKPLNTQNIDSLAAEGIRFNSAYTCSPVCTPARAGLFTGIYANQSGPWTNNVAPGKNISTMGYFKDAGYHTCYIGKWHLDGHDYFGTGECPPEWDADYWFDGANYLSELTEKEISLWRNGLNSVEDLQANHIDETFTWAHRISNRAVDFLQQPARADEPFLMVVSYDEPHHPFTCPVEYLEKYADFYYELGEKAQDDLANKPEHHRLWAQAMPSPVGDDGLYHHPLYFACNDFVDDQIGQVINALTPEQRENTWVIYTSDHGEMMGAHKLISKGAAMYDDITRIPLIIRSPQGERRQVDTPVSHIDLLPTMMALADIEKPEILPGENILAVKEPRGVMVEFNRYEIEHDSFGGFIPVRCWVTDDFKLVLNLFTSDELYDRRNDPNEMHNLIDDIRFADVRSKMHDALLDYMDKIRDPFRSYQWSLRPWRKDARPRWMGAFRPRPQDGYSPVVRDYDTGLPTQGVKVEEKKQKF
;
A
#
# COMPACT_ATOMS: atom_id res chain seq x y z
N MET A 1 18.19 5.40 -26.93
CA MET A 1 16.76 5.67 -26.76
C MET A 1 16.61 6.72 -25.67
N LYS A 2 15.63 7.61 -25.74
CA LYS A 2 15.31 8.55 -24.67
C LYS A 2 14.86 7.75 -23.45
N ARG A 3 15.34 8.08 -22.26
CA ARG A 3 14.86 7.43 -21.01
C ARG A 3 13.39 7.73 -20.82
N PRO A 4 12.57 6.75 -20.38
CA PRO A 4 11.15 6.99 -20.16
C PRO A 4 10.91 7.88 -18.94
N ASN A 5 9.85 8.65 -18.98
CA ASN A 5 9.32 9.33 -17.79
C ASN A 5 8.39 8.41 -17.02
N PHE A 6 8.21 8.72 -15.73
CA PHE A 6 7.24 8.06 -14.86
C PHE A 6 6.33 9.10 -14.19
N LEU A 7 5.04 8.96 -14.41
CA LEU A 7 3.99 9.63 -13.65
C LEU A 7 3.34 8.57 -12.75
N PHE A 8 3.68 8.62 -11.47
CA PHE A 8 3.16 7.72 -10.46
C PHE A 8 2.08 8.44 -9.65
N VAL A 9 0.83 8.02 -9.78
CA VAL A 9 -0.33 8.61 -9.12
C VAL A 9 -0.88 7.61 -8.11
N MET A 10 -1.12 8.07 -6.89
CA MET A 10 -1.71 7.22 -5.86
C MET A 10 -2.72 7.96 -5.00
N THR A 11 -3.65 7.20 -4.46
CA THR A 11 -4.64 7.62 -3.46
C THR A 11 -4.35 6.96 -2.12
N ASP A 12 -4.99 7.43 -1.06
CA ASP A 12 -5.01 6.79 0.25
C ASP A 12 -6.40 6.20 0.54
N THR A 13 -6.45 5.00 1.10
CA THR A 13 -7.71 4.39 1.55
C THR A 13 -8.71 4.07 0.41
N GLN A 14 -8.22 3.64 -0.76
CA GLN A 14 -9.06 3.27 -1.90
C GLN A 14 -8.76 1.84 -2.37
N ALA A 15 -9.63 0.88 -2.05
CA ALA A 15 -9.53 -0.47 -2.59
C ALA A 15 -10.24 -0.62 -3.95
N THR A 16 -10.14 -1.79 -4.54
CA THR A 16 -10.79 -2.12 -5.82
C THR A 16 -12.31 -1.96 -5.79
N ASN A 17 -12.95 -2.10 -4.62
CA ASN A 17 -14.38 -1.90 -4.45
C ASN A 17 -14.84 -0.45 -4.65
N MET A 18 -13.92 0.52 -4.57
CA MET A 18 -14.16 1.95 -4.77
C MET A 18 -13.87 2.45 -6.18
N VAL A 19 -13.46 1.59 -7.10
CA VAL A 19 -13.15 1.94 -8.49
C VAL A 19 -14.08 1.19 -9.45
N GLY A 20 -14.75 1.91 -10.34
CA GLY A 20 -15.80 1.38 -11.21
C GLY A 20 -15.36 0.22 -12.09
N CYS A 21 -14.21 0.31 -12.74
CA CYS A 21 -13.70 -0.75 -13.63
C CYS A 21 -13.32 -2.06 -12.89
N TYR A 22 -13.16 -2.03 -11.57
CA TYR A 22 -12.93 -3.22 -10.74
C TYR A 22 -14.21 -3.74 -10.09
N SER A 23 -15.00 -2.84 -9.52
CA SER A 23 -16.18 -3.21 -8.72
C SER A 23 -17.43 -3.49 -9.57
N GLY A 24 -17.50 -2.89 -10.76
CA GLY A 24 -18.73 -2.88 -11.57
C GLY A 24 -19.89 -2.09 -10.92
N LYS A 25 -19.63 -1.35 -9.84
CA LYS A 25 -20.61 -0.52 -9.16
C LYS A 25 -20.73 0.85 -9.84
N PRO A 26 -21.85 1.56 -9.69
CA PRO A 26 -22.09 2.86 -10.31
C PRO A 26 -21.35 3.99 -9.58
N LEU A 27 -20.02 3.85 -9.46
CA LEU A 27 -19.12 4.84 -8.91
C LEU A 27 -18.62 5.77 -10.02
N ASN A 28 -18.45 7.05 -9.71
CA ASN A 28 -17.94 8.01 -10.67
C ASN A 28 -16.40 8.08 -10.59
N THR A 29 -15.74 7.11 -11.23
CA THR A 29 -14.27 7.02 -11.34
C THR A 29 -13.84 6.97 -12.80
N GLN A 30 -14.41 7.87 -13.62
CA GLN A 30 -14.30 7.83 -15.09
C GLN A 30 -12.87 8.03 -15.58
N ASN A 31 -12.06 8.81 -14.88
CA ASN A 31 -10.67 9.08 -15.25
C ASN A 31 -9.78 7.85 -15.00
N ILE A 32 -9.96 7.20 -13.85
CA ILE A 32 -9.28 5.93 -13.54
C ILE A 32 -9.75 4.81 -14.47
N ASP A 33 -11.04 4.73 -14.73
CA ASP A 33 -11.64 3.74 -15.65
C ASP A 33 -11.13 3.92 -17.10
N SER A 34 -10.95 5.16 -17.53
CA SER A 34 -10.37 5.50 -18.83
C SER A 34 -8.90 5.09 -18.91
N LEU A 35 -8.13 5.33 -17.82
CA LEU A 35 -6.74 4.88 -17.74
C LEU A 35 -6.65 3.35 -17.81
N ALA A 36 -7.57 2.63 -17.16
CA ALA A 36 -7.66 1.16 -17.22
C ALA A 36 -8.00 0.65 -18.62
N ALA A 37 -8.86 1.37 -19.36
CA ALA A 37 -9.21 1.03 -20.74
C ALA A 37 -8.05 1.25 -21.72
N GLU A 38 -7.11 2.13 -21.37
CA GLU A 38 -5.92 2.45 -22.17
C GLU A 38 -4.67 1.66 -21.76
N GLY A 39 -4.69 0.96 -20.64
CA GLY A 39 -3.52 0.36 -20.01
C GLY A 39 -3.64 -1.12 -19.66
N ILE A 40 -2.71 -1.55 -18.83
CA ILE A 40 -2.64 -2.87 -18.22
C ILE A 40 -3.31 -2.78 -16.86
N ARG A 41 -4.43 -3.48 -16.67
CA ARG A 41 -5.14 -3.57 -15.39
C ARG A 41 -4.77 -4.86 -14.65
N PHE A 42 -4.30 -4.73 -13.44
CA PHE A 42 -3.99 -5.86 -12.56
C PHE A 42 -5.18 -6.17 -11.66
N ASN A 43 -5.80 -7.32 -11.85
CA ASN A 43 -7.01 -7.71 -11.11
C ASN A 43 -6.70 -8.24 -9.70
N SER A 44 -5.44 -8.61 -9.43
CA SER A 44 -4.96 -9.18 -8.17
C SER A 44 -3.71 -8.46 -7.66
N ALA A 45 -3.78 -7.13 -7.53
CA ALA A 45 -2.72 -6.34 -6.90
C ALA A 45 -3.00 -6.19 -5.41
N TYR A 46 -1.95 -6.36 -4.59
CA TYR A 46 -2.04 -6.33 -3.14
C TYR A 46 -1.10 -5.30 -2.54
N THR A 47 -1.60 -4.58 -1.52
CA THR A 47 -0.72 -3.80 -0.65
C THR A 47 0.26 -4.75 0.07
N CYS A 48 1.43 -4.25 0.45
CA CYS A 48 2.34 -5.02 1.30
C CYS A 48 1.93 -4.97 2.79
N SER A 49 1.12 -3.98 3.18
CA SER A 49 0.55 -3.84 4.52
C SER A 49 -0.74 -3.01 4.47
N PRO A 50 -1.79 -3.36 5.25
CA PRO A 50 -3.05 -2.61 5.25
C PRO A 50 -3.04 -1.39 6.20
N VAL A 51 -1.93 -0.65 6.24
CA VAL A 51 -1.75 0.58 7.05
C VAL A 51 -0.84 1.55 6.31
N CYS A 52 -1.13 2.85 6.35
CA CYS A 52 -0.52 3.88 5.51
C CYS A 52 1.01 3.87 5.52
N THR A 53 1.66 4.17 6.66
CA THR A 53 3.13 4.27 6.72
C THR A 53 3.81 2.96 6.33
N PRO A 54 3.42 1.77 6.84
CA PRO A 54 3.98 0.49 6.38
C PRO A 54 3.77 0.21 4.88
N ALA A 55 2.58 0.51 4.34
CA ALA A 55 2.31 0.33 2.91
C ALA A 55 3.18 1.24 2.04
N ARG A 56 3.23 2.53 2.38
CA ARG A 56 4.07 3.54 1.70
C ARG A 56 5.56 3.20 1.79
N ALA A 57 6.01 2.74 2.95
CA ALA A 57 7.38 2.26 3.12
C ALA A 57 7.70 1.13 2.15
N GLY A 58 6.86 0.10 2.09
CA GLY A 58 7.06 -1.00 1.15
C GLY A 58 7.05 -0.55 -0.31
N LEU A 59 6.11 0.32 -0.68
CA LEU A 59 5.96 0.85 -2.02
C LEU A 59 7.19 1.68 -2.46
N PHE A 60 7.67 2.60 -1.63
CA PHE A 60 8.75 3.52 -2.01
C PHE A 60 10.15 2.96 -1.78
N THR A 61 10.31 2.01 -0.86
CA THR A 61 11.61 1.36 -0.63
C THR A 61 11.78 0.05 -1.41
N GLY A 62 10.68 -0.56 -1.88
CA GLY A 62 10.70 -1.88 -2.53
C GLY A 62 10.98 -3.05 -1.58
N ILE A 63 10.98 -2.81 -0.24
CA ILE A 63 11.16 -3.83 0.79
C ILE A 63 10.09 -3.72 1.87
N TYR A 64 9.79 -4.83 2.55
CA TYR A 64 8.74 -4.84 3.56
C TYR A 64 9.02 -3.91 4.74
N ALA A 65 7.97 -3.33 5.30
CA ALA A 65 8.05 -2.37 6.40
C ALA A 65 8.78 -2.92 7.63
N ASN A 66 8.61 -4.20 7.95
CA ASN A 66 9.32 -4.86 9.04
C ASN A 66 10.85 -4.89 8.84
N GLN A 67 11.34 -4.80 7.60
CA GLN A 67 12.76 -4.74 7.26
C GLN A 67 13.25 -3.30 7.11
N SER A 68 12.42 -2.41 6.56
CA SER A 68 12.78 -1.00 6.36
C SER A 68 12.63 -0.15 7.62
N GLY A 69 11.91 -0.63 8.64
CA GLY A 69 11.75 0.03 9.93
C GLY A 69 10.33 0.45 10.32
N PRO A 70 9.49 1.00 9.43
CA PRO A 70 8.18 1.53 9.76
C PRO A 70 7.10 0.42 9.83
N TRP A 71 7.23 -0.48 10.79
CA TRP A 71 6.28 -1.58 11.04
C TRP A 71 4.97 -1.14 11.72
N THR A 72 4.80 0.16 11.94
CA THR A 72 3.63 0.85 12.47
C THR A 72 3.57 2.25 11.86
N ASN A 73 2.43 2.96 11.97
CA ASN A 73 2.36 4.36 11.55
C ASN A 73 3.34 5.25 12.32
N ASN A 74 3.68 6.39 11.72
CA ASN A 74 4.50 7.46 12.29
C ASN A 74 5.95 7.03 12.63
N VAL A 75 6.50 6.08 11.88
CA VAL A 75 7.89 5.63 11.98
C VAL A 75 8.59 5.80 10.63
N ALA A 76 9.74 6.48 10.62
CA ALA A 76 10.53 6.64 9.40
C ALA A 76 11.30 5.36 9.02
N PRO A 77 11.57 5.14 7.72
CA PRO A 77 12.53 4.14 7.28
C PRO A 77 13.92 4.34 7.89
N GLY A 78 14.67 3.25 8.01
CA GLY A 78 16.07 3.30 8.47
C GLY A 78 16.92 4.23 7.59
N LYS A 79 17.90 4.90 8.17
CA LYS A 79 18.71 5.95 7.50
C LYS A 79 19.42 5.51 6.22
N ASN A 80 19.69 4.21 6.07
CA ASN A 80 20.37 3.64 4.90
C ASN A 80 19.40 3.01 3.90
N ILE A 81 18.10 3.22 4.08
CA ILE A 81 17.07 2.70 3.19
C ILE A 81 16.65 3.81 2.22
N SER A 82 16.86 3.57 0.94
CA SER A 82 16.51 4.53 -0.12
C SER A 82 15.01 4.48 -0.43
N THR A 83 14.40 5.64 -0.55
CA THR A 83 13.01 5.84 -1.00
C THR A 83 12.98 6.29 -2.47
N MET A 84 13.17 5.35 -3.40
CA MET A 84 13.27 5.60 -4.86
C MET A 84 14.48 6.44 -5.30
N GLY A 85 15.47 6.72 -4.43
CA GLY A 85 16.66 7.50 -4.76
C GLY A 85 17.51 6.94 -5.91
N TYR A 86 17.33 5.66 -6.27
CA TYR A 86 17.93 5.05 -7.45
C TYR A 86 17.64 5.80 -8.75
N PHE A 87 16.50 6.49 -8.84
CA PHE A 87 16.14 7.30 -9.99
C PHE A 87 16.94 8.59 -10.02
N LYS A 88 17.10 9.26 -8.88
CA LYS A 88 17.94 10.47 -8.78
C LYS A 88 19.40 10.15 -9.13
N ASP A 89 19.94 9.05 -8.61
CA ASP A 89 21.28 8.57 -8.94
C ASP A 89 21.45 8.23 -10.43
N ALA A 90 20.39 7.81 -11.08
CA ALA A 90 20.33 7.57 -12.52
C ALA A 90 20.12 8.85 -13.35
N GLY A 91 20.02 10.02 -12.72
CA GLY A 91 19.89 11.31 -13.39
C GLY A 91 18.47 11.67 -13.81
N TYR A 92 17.46 11.14 -13.10
CA TYR A 92 16.09 11.62 -13.21
C TYR A 92 15.88 12.85 -12.34
N HIS A 93 15.04 13.76 -12.80
CA HIS A 93 14.43 14.74 -11.91
C HIS A 93 13.35 14.04 -11.08
N THR A 94 13.52 14.04 -9.76
CA THR A 94 12.63 13.32 -8.85
C THR A 94 11.70 14.29 -8.11
N CYS A 95 10.43 14.27 -8.44
CA CYS A 95 9.41 15.17 -7.90
C CYS A 95 8.42 14.41 -7.03
N TYR A 96 8.11 14.91 -5.84
CA TYR A 96 7.11 14.35 -4.94
C TYR A 96 6.12 15.43 -4.48
N ILE A 97 4.83 15.21 -4.73
CA ILE A 97 3.75 16.14 -4.42
C ILE A 97 2.63 15.38 -3.71
N GLY A 98 2.35 15.73 -2.46
CA GLY A 98 1.26 15.20 -1.67
C GLY A 98 1.68 14.43 -0.42
N LYS A 99 0.81 13.57 0.10
CA LYS A 99 1.00 12.85 1.35
C LYS A 99 2.26 11.97 1.33
N TRP A 100 3.22 12.30 2.22
CA TRP A 100 4.47 11.54 2.38
C TRP A 100 4.37 10.46 3.44
N HIS A 101 4.16 10.83 4.69
CA HIS A 101 3.94 9.97 5.85
C HIS A 101 5.08 8.95 6.11
N LEU A 102 6.34 9.31 5.77
CA LEU A 102 7.54 8.48 5.98
C LEU A 102 8.68 9.22 6.70
N ASP A 103 8.41 10.32 7.34
CA ASP A 103 9.41 11.14 8.06
C ASP A 103 9.42 10.91 9.58
N GLY A 104 8.58 9.99 10.07
CA GLY A 104 8.49 9.67 11.50
C GLY A 104 7.68 10.67 12.31
N HIS A 105 6.98 11.57 11.67
CA HIS A 105 6.08 12.53 12.26
C HIS A 105 4.62 12.13 12.10
N ASP A 106 3.74 13.05 12.47
CA ASP A 106 2.31 12.87 12.30
C ASP A 106 1.93 12.79 10.80
N TYR A 107 0.66 12.59 10.57
CA TYR A 107 0.02 12.45 9.29
C TYR A 107 0.41 13.50 8.23
N PHE A 108 0.68 14.76 8.64
CA PHE A 108 1.02 15.85 7.73
C PHE A 108 2.51 15.90 7.37
N GLY A 109 3.36 15.33 8.19
CA GLY A 109 4.80 15.36 7.99
C GLY A 109 5.47 16.63 8.50
N THR A 110 6.71 16.85 8.06
CA THR A 110 7.59 17.93 8.54
C THR A 110 7.75 19.08 7.56
N GLY A 111 7.40 18.93 6.30
CA GLY A 111 7.70 19.87 5.22
C GLY A 111 9.13 19.77 4.69
N GLU A 112 9.98 18.93 5.29
CA GLU A 112 11.38 18.77 4.88
C GLU A 112 11.51 17.77 3.73
N CYS A 113 12.17 18.18 2.65
CA CYS A 113 12.42 17.35 1.49
C CYS A 113 13.53 16.32 1.80
N PRO A 114 13.25 14.99 1.72
CA PRO A 114 14.30 13.98 1.81
C PRO A 114 15.32 14.10 0.67
N PRO A 115 16.58 13.67 0.89
CA PRO A 115 17.67 13.86 -0.08
C PRO A 115 17.47 13.13 -1.42
N GLU A 116 16.63 12.12 -1.46
CA GLU A 116 16.28 11.35 -2.67
C GLU A 116 15.37 12.11 -3.63
N TRP A 117 14.74 13.18 -3.17
CA TRP A 117 13.82 14.00 -3.95
C TRP A 117 14.43 15.37 -4.28
N ASP A 118 13.95 16.03 -5.32
CA ASP A 118 14.34 17.38 -5.67
C ASP A 118 13.43 18.40 -4.98
N ALA A 119 14.03 19.38 -4.31
CA ALA A 119 13.30 20.26 -3.41
C ALA A 119 12.42 21.30 -4.10
N ASP A 120 12.60 21.55 -5.39
CA ASP A 120 11.88 22.57 -6.15
C ASP A 120 10.37 22.31 -6.25
N TYR A 121 9.97 21.02 -6.23
CA TYR A 121 8.57 20.60 -6.26
C TYR A 121 8.16 19.71 -5.07
N TRP A 122 8.98 19.68 -4.02
CA TRP A 122 8.57 18.98 -2.80
C TRP A 122 7.37 19.67 -2.15
N PHE A 123 6.31 18.92 -1.92
CA PHE A 123 5.10 19.44 -1.29
C PHE A 123 4.39 18.32 -0.51
N ASP A 124 4.51 18.34 0.81
CA ASP A 124 3.83 17.41 1.72
C ASP A 124 2.69 18.09 2.50
N GLY A 125 2.15 17.40 3.49
CA GLY A 125 1.06 17.92 4.32
C GLY A 125 1.44 19.13 5.14
N ALA A 126 2.67 19.22 5.67
CA ALA A 126 3.11 20.39 6.41
C ALA A 126 3.23 21.63 5.50
N ASN A 127 3.69 21.44 4.25
CA ASN A 127 3.68 22.50 3.26
C ASN A 127 2.25 22.93 2.91
N TYR A 128 1.31 21.99 2.76
CA TYR A 128 -0.11 22.31 2.57
C TYR A 128 -0.66 23.15 3.73
N LEU A 129 -0.44 22.71 4.99
CA LEU A 129 -0.91 23.45 6.15
C LEU A 129 -0.29 24.86 6.24
N SER A 130 0.96 25.04 5.81
CA SER A 130 1.63 26.35 5.82
C SER A 130 0.98 27.39 4.88
N GLU A 131 0.19 26.93 3.92
CA GLU A 131 -0.56 27.80 2.99
C GLU A 131 -1.95 28.18 3.51
N LEU A 132 -2.40 27.56 4.60
CA LEU A 132 -3.69 27.79 5.23
C LEU A 132 -3.57 28.81 6.35
N THR A 133 -4.66 29.53 6.62
CA THR A 133 -4.79 30.34 7.82
C THR A 133 -4.97 29.47 9.06
N GLU A 134 -4.68 29.99 10.27
CA GLU A 134 -4.91 29.26 11.53
C GLU A 134 -6.34 28.75 11.67
N LYS A 135 -7.32 29.52 11.19
CA LYS A 135 -8.72 29.13 11.19
C LYS A 135 -8.96 27.91 10.28
N GLU A 136 -8.40 27.90 9.09
CA GLU A 136 -8.50 26.80 8.14
C GLU A 136 -7.79 25.54 8.64
N ILE A 137 -6.61 25.69 9.25
CA ILE A 137 -5.90 24.56 9.89
C ILE A 137 -6.75 23.94 11.01
N SER A 138 -7.34 24.80 11.86
CA SER A 138 -8.23 24.33 12.93
C SER A 138 -9.48 23.63 12.38
N LEU A 139 -10.05 24.18 11.32
CA LEU A 139 -11.18 23.59 10.62
C LEU A 139 -10.83 22.23 10.05
N TRP A 140 -9.70 22.12 9.35
CA TRP A 140 -9.23 20.86 8.77
C TRP A 140 -9.01 19.77 9.84
N ARG A 141 -8.32 20.12 10.94
CA ARG A 141 -7.97 19.15 12.00
C ARG A 141 -9.17 18.70 12.87
N ASN A 142 -10.19 19.53 13.04
CA ASN A 142 -11.19 19.32 14.09
C ASN A 142 -12.63 19.55 13.64
N GLY A 143 -12.88 20.07 12.46
CA GLY A 143 -14.18 20.62 12.12
C GLY A 143 -14.85 20.10 10.85
N LEU A 144 -14.27 19.11 10.16
CA LEU A 144 -14.82 18.59 8.89
C LEU A 144 -15.16 17.10 9.01
N ASN A 145 -16.13 16.77 9.87
CA ASN A 145 -16.46 15.38 10.18
C ASN A 145 -17.84 14.94 9.64
N SER A 146 -18.60 15.87 9.05
CA SER A 146 -19.95 15.60 8.55
C SER A 146 -20.26 16.38 7.26
N VAL A 147 -21.32 15.99 6.57
CA VAL A 147 -21.84 16.72 5.41
C VAL A 147 -22.21 18.15 5.79
N GLU A 148 -22.83 18.31 6.95
CA GLU A 148 -23.25 19.60 7.50
C GLU A 148 -22.05 20.52 7.78
N ASP A 149 -20.93 19.96 8.24
CA ASP A 149 -19.70 20.73 8.49
C ASP A 149 -19.11 21.30 7.20
N LEU A 150 -19.04 20.49 6.12
CA LEU A 150 -18.55 20.95 4.83
C LEU A 150 -19.48 22.03 4.24
N GLN A 151 -20.78 21.83 4.32
CA GLN A 151 -21.79 22.80 3.84
C GLN A 151 -21.75 24.10 4.62
N ALA A 152 -21.71 24.03 5.96
CA ALA A 152 -21.68 25.22 6.83
C ALA A 152 -20.41 26.07 6.63
N ASN A 153 -19.31 25.45 6.26
CA ASN A 153 -18.03 26.12 5.99
C ASN A 153 -17.80 26.40 4.51
N HIS A 154 -18.74 26.07 3.63
CA HIS A 154 -18.66 26.32 2.18
C HIS A 154 -17.35 25.81 1.57
N ILE A 155 -16.96 24.57 1.91
CA ILE A 155 -15.72 23.98 1.41
C ILE A 155 -15.76 23.88 -0.11
N ASP A 156 -14.81 24.55 -0.75
CA ASP A 156 -14.60 24.52 -2.19
C ASP A 156 -13.29 23.79 -2.55
N GLU A 157 -13.02 23.61 -3.84
CA GLU A 157 -11.83 22.88 -4.29
C GLU A 157 -10.53 23.55 -3.84
N THR A 158 -10.46 24.89 -3.71
CA THR A 158 -9.23 25.62 -3.38
C THR A 158 -8.78 25.39 -1.93
N PHE A 159 -9.71 24.98 -1.06
CA PHE A 159 -9.40 24.56 0.30
C PHE A 159 -8.74 23.18 0.34
N THR A 160 -9.09 22.26 -0.58
CA THR A 160 -8.69 20.87 -0.51
C THR A 160 -7.20 20.64 -0.79
N TRP A 161 -6.65 19.62 -0.19
CA TRP A 161 -5.27 19.24 -0.45
C TRP A 161 -5.11 18.71 -1.88
N ALA A 162 -6.04 17.86 -2.36
CA ALA A 162 -6.00 17.30 -3.70
C ALA A 162 -5.93 18.35 -4.80
N HIS A 163 -6.71 19.43 -4.72
CA HIS A 163 -6.66 20.52 -5.70
C HIS A 163 -5.27 21.19 -5.75
N ARG A 164 -4.67 21.44 -4.60
CA ARG A 164 -3.33 22.05 -4.51
C ARG A 164 -2.23 21.10 -5.01
N ILE A 165 -2.37 19.80 -4.75
CA ILE A 165 -1.52 18.75 -5.31
C ILE A 165 -1.60 18.76 -6.84
N SER A 166 -2.82 18.72 -7.39
CA SER A 166 -3.05 18.68 -8.84
C SER A 166 -2.49 19.90 -9.56
N ASN A 167 -2.72 21.10 -9.03
CA ASN A 167 -2.19 22.32 -9.62
C ASN A 167 -0.66 22.33 -9.69
N ARG A 168 0.03 21.85 -8.65
CA ARG A 168 1.49 21.74 -8.67
C ARG A 168 2.00 20.68 -9.64
N ALA A 169 1.30 19.56 -9.73
CA ALA A 169 1.63 18.51 -10.67
C ALA A 169 1.47 18.99 -12.12
N VAL A 170 0.39 19.71 -12.41
CA VAL A 170 0.15 20.33 -13.73
C VAL A 170 1.24 21.37 -14.03
N ASP A 171 1.57 22.26 -13.08
CA ASP A 171 2.62 23.24 -13.25
C ASP A 171 3.97 22.58 -13.57
N PHE A 172 4.35 21.52 -12.83
CA PHE A 172 5.55 20.75 -13.10
C PHE A 172 5.57 20.20 -14.54
N LEU A 173 4.48 19.58 -14.98
CA LEU A 173 4.39 18.96 -16.32
C LEU A 173 4.47 20.00 -17.45
N GLN A 174 4.03 21.22 -17.21
CA GLN A 174 4.06 22.32 -18.17
C GLN A 174 5.40 23.05 -18.26
N GLN A 175 6.35 22.75 -17.35
CA GLN A 175 7.67 23.37 -17.42
C GLN A 175 8.42 22.97 -18.70
N PRO A 176 9.02 23.93 -19.45
CA PRO A 176 9.74 23.61 -20.70
C PRO A 176 10.88 22.60 -20.52
N ALA A 177 11.57 22.63 -19.36
CA ALA A 177 12.65 21.69 -19.05
C ALA A 177 12.18 20.23 -19.03
N ARG A 178 10.90 19.97 -18.78
CA ARG A 178 10.33 18.61 -18.73
C ARG A 178 10.22 17.96 -20.11
N ALA A 179 10.45 18.67 -21.18
CA ALA A 179 10.51 18.11 -22.54
C ALA A 179 11.79 17.29 -22.79
N ASP A 180 12.90 17.67 -22.16
CA ASP A 180 14.24 17.16 -22.46
C ASP A 180 14.84 16.27 -21.36
N GLU A 181 14.45 16.47 -20.10
CA GLU A 181 14.97 15.73 -18.95
C GLU A 181 14.01 14.59 -18.54
N PRO A 182 14.50 13.37 -18.25
CA PRO A 182 13.65 12.33 -17.73
C PRO A 182 13.22 12.67 -16.30
N PHE A 183 11.94 12.41 -15.98
CA PHE A 183 11.42 12.65 -14.64
C PHE A 183 10.74 11.41 -14.04
N LEU A 184 10.80 11.32 -12.73
CA LEU A 184 9.93 10.52 -11.88
C LEU A 184 9.09 11.50 -11.06
N MET A 185 7.82 11.62 -11.37
CA MET A 185 6.88 12.41 -10.56
C MET A 185 5.92 11.48 -9.81
N VAL A 186 5.88 11.63 -8.50
CA VAL A 186 4.89 11.01 -7.62
C VAL A 186 3.85 12.04 -7.22
N VAL A 187 2.59 11.74 -7.49
CA VAL A 187 1.42 12.52 -7.08
C VAL A 187 0.63 11.66 -6.10
N SER A 188 0.69 12.03 -4.82
CA SER A 188 0.17 11.24 -3.72
C SER A 188 -0.97 11.96 -3.04
N TYR A 189 -2.20 11.64 -3.43
CA TYR A 189 -3.40 12.19 -2.81
C TYR A 189 -3.63 11.60 -1.43
N ASP A 190 -4.11 12.43 -0.50
CA ASP A 190 -4.66 11.96 0.76
C ASP A 190 -6.08 11.41 0.57
N GLU A 191 -6.83 12.05 -0.30
CA GLU A 191 -8.18 11.67 -0.64
C GLU A 191 -8.23 10.27 -1.31
N PRO A 192 -9.24 9.44 -1.01
CA PRO A 192 -10.42 9.69 -0.18
C PRO A 192 -10.27 9.30 1.31
N HIS A 193 -9.10 9.43 1.94
CA HIS A 193 -8.90 9.22 3.38
C HIS A 193 -9.75 10.20 4.23
N HIS A 194 -10.17 9.78 5.44
CA HIS A 194 -10.86 10.70 6.34
C HIS A 194 -10.01 11.95 6.68
N PRO A 195 -10.57 13.10 6.92
CA PRO A 195 -12.00 13.40 7.13
C PRO A 195 -12.84 13.49 5.85
N PHE A 196 -12.39 12.96 4.72
CA PHE A 196 -13.12 12.93 3.45
C PHE A 196 -13.39 14.33 2.90
N THR A 197 -12.37 15.19 2.91
CA THR A 197 -12.50 16.60 2.52
C THR A 197 -12.66 16.71 1.00
N CYS A 198 -13.83 17.17 0.57
CA CYS A 198 -14.15 17.43 -0.82
C CYS A 198 -15.01 18.68 -0.96
N PRO A 199 -15.09 19.28 -2.18
CA PRO A 199 -15.99 20.41 -2.42
C PRO A 199 -17.46 20.03 -2.23
N VAL A 200 -18.26 20.97 -1.71
CA VAL A 200 -19.66 20.70 -1.37
C VAL A 200 -20.53 20.31 -2.58
N GLU A 201 -20.18 20.71 -3.78
CA GLU A 201 -20.89 20.36 -4.99
C GLU A 201 -20.87 18.86 -5.33
N TYR A 202 -19.91 18.11 -4.80
CA TYR A 202 -19.86 16.64 -4.99
C TYR A 202 -20.84 15.91 -4.07
N LEU A 203 -21.25 16.52 -2.95
CA LEU A 203 -22.10 15.87 -1.94
C LEU A 203 -23.49 15.54 -2.45
N GLU A 204 -24.07 16.38 -3.31
CA GLU A 204 -25.44 16.20 -3.80
C GLU A 204 -25.62 14.86 -4.55
N LYS A 205 -24.58 14.41 -5.27
CA LYS A 205 -24.61 13.15 -6.02
C LYS A 205 -24.78 11.93 -5.12
N TYR A 206 -24.31 12.04 -3.86
CA TYR A 206 -24.22 10.93 -2.91
C TYR A 206 -25.14 11.04 -1.71
N ALA A 207 -25.98 12.08 -1.65
CA ALA A 207 -26.92 12.28 -0.54
C ALA A 207 -27.83 11.06 -0.31
N ASP A 208 -28.32 10.45 -1.39
CA ASP A 208 -29.16 9.25 -1.35
C ASP A 208 -28.47 8.02 -1.94
N PHE A 209 -27.12 8.01 -1.96
CA PHE A 209 -26.37 6.88 -2.48
C PHE A 209 -26.11 5.83 -1.40
N TYR A 210 -26.43 4.59 -1.71
CA TYR A 210 -26.22 3.43 -0.85
C TYR A 210 -25.38 2.40 -1.60
N TYR A 211 -24.26 2.01 -1.00
CA TYR A 211 -23.38 0.99 -1.54
C TYR A 211 -23.78 -0.39 -1.00
N GLU A 212 -24.09 -1.31 -1.88
CA GLU A 212 -24.48 -2.67 -1.51
C GLU A 212 -23.23 -3.53 -1.26
N LEU A 213 -23.06 -3.99 -0.02
CA LEU A 213 -21.97 -4.87 0.41
C LEU A 213 -22.24 -6.36 0.12
N GLY A 214 -23.50 -6.74 -0.15
CA GLY A 214 -23.89 -8.11 -0.35
C GLY A 214 -23.73 -8.96 0.92
N GLU A 215 -23.33 -10.23 0.74
CA GLU A 215 -23.22 -11.18 1.87
C GLU A 215 -22.18 -10.81 2.92
N LYS A 216 -21.15 -10.01 2.57
CA LYS A 216 -20.12 -9.52 3.53
C LYS A 216 -20.72 -8.74 4.70
N ALA A 217 -21.85 -8.07 4.50
CA ALA A 217 -22.56 -7.37 5.56
C ALA A 217 -23.18 -8.32 6.60
N GLN A 218 -23.40 -9.57 6.23
CA GLN A 218 -24.06 -10.59 7.05
C GLN A 218 -23.07 -11.51 7.79
N ASP A 219 -21.75 -11.29 7.64
CA ASP A 219 -20.75 -12.08 8.37
C ASP A 219 -20.91 -11.87 9.89
N ASP A 220 -21.10 -12.96 10.61
CA ASP A 220 -21.26 -12.96 12.06
C ASP A 220 -19.93 -13.07 12.82
N LEU A 221 -18.83 -13.20 12.10
CA LEU A 221 -17.46 -13.40 12.62
C LEU A 221 -17.30 -14.67 13.47
N ALA A 222 -18.25 -15.64 13.42
CA ALA A 222 -18.22 -16.82 14.30
C ALA A 222 -16.96 -17.69 14.11
N ASN A 223 -16.48 -17.82 12.86
CA ASN A 223 -15.31 -18.60 12.48
C ASN A 223 -14.09 -17.71 12.11
N LYS A 224 -14.06 -16.50 12.63
CA LYS A 224 -13.00 -15.52 12.37
C LYS A 224 -12.11 -15.34 13.61
N PRO A 225 -10.91 -14.77 13.46
CA PRO A 225 -10.03 -14.48 14.57
C PRO A 225 -10.68 -13.61 15.66
N GLU A 226 -10.34 -13.87 16.92
CA GLU A 226 -10.89 -13.11 18.06
C GLU A 226 -10.72 -11.61 17.92
N HIS A 227 -9.59 -11.15 17.42
CA HIS A 227 -9.32 -9.73 17.27
C HIS A 227 -10.26 -9.05 16.26
N HIS A 228 -10.84 -9.75 15.28
CA HIS A 228 -11.87 -9.19 14.40
C HIS A 228 -13.16 -8.89 15.18
N ARG A 229 -13.57 -9.81 16.07
CA ARG A 229 -14.73 -9.56 16.95
C ARG A 229 -14.51 -8.40 17.90
N LEU A 230 -13.30 -8.30 18.49
CA LEU A 230 -12.93 -7.18 19.36
C LEU A 230 -12.92 -5.85 18.60
N TRP A 231 -12.42 -5.86 17.36
CA TRP A 231 -12.46 -4.70 16.49
C TRP A 231 -13.91 -4.26 16.18
N ALA A 232 -14.76 -5.19 15.73
CA ALA A 232 -16.17 -4.90 15.47
C ALA A 232 -16.93 -4.38 16.71
N GLN A 233 -16.54 -4.81 17.92
CA GLN A 233 -17.11 -4.30 19.18
C GLN A 233 -16.61 -2.90 19.53
N ALA A 234 -15.32 -2.61 19.29
CA ALA A 234 -14.71 -1.31 19.57
C ALA A 234 -15.17 -0.23 18.58
N MET A 235 -15.39 -0.62 17.32
CA MET A 235 -15.82 0.26 16.23
C MET A 235 -16.97 -0.42 15.46
N PRO A 236 -18.21 -0.31 15.96
CA PRO A 236 -19.35 -0.95 15.32
C PRO A 236 -19.60 -0.44 13.90
N SER A 237 -19.83 -1.37 12.98
CA SER A 237 -20.23 -1.03 11.61
C SER A 237 -21.54 -0.25 11.59
N PRO A 238 -21.66 0.80 10.77
CA PRO A 238 -22.92 1.53 10.59
C PRO A 238 -23.91 0.78 9.67
N VAL A 239 -23.50 -0.35 9.09
CA VAL A 239 -24.29 -1.13 8.15
C VAL A 239 -25.34 -1.96 8.90
N GLY A 240 -26.61 -1.76 8.53
CA GLY A 240 -27.74 -2.51 9.08
C GLY A 240 -27.94 -3.89 8.41
N ASP A 241 -29.08 -4.51 8.75
CA ASP A 241 -29.45 -5.83 8.21
C ASP A 241 -29.75 -5.81 6.70
N ASP A 242 -29.99 -4.64 6.12
CA ASP A 242 -30.16 -4.43 4.69
C ASP A 242 -28.87 -4.58 3.89
N GLY A 243 -27.73 -4.55 4.55
CA GLY A 243 -26.41 -4.66 3.92
C GLY A 243 -25.97 -3.44 3.11
N LEU A 244 -26.60 -2.31 3.36
CA LEU A 244 -26.34 -1.05 2.63
C LEU A 244 -25.42 -0.14 3.44
N TYR A 245 -24.32 0.24 2.83
CA TYR A 245 -23.37 1.22 3.39
C TYR A 245 -23.68 2.61 2.85
N HIS A 246 -23.96 3.55 3.74
CA HIS A 246 -24.25 4.93 3.42
C HIS A 246 -23.20 5.85 4.03
N HIS A 247 -22.38 6.46 3.19
CA HIS A 247 -21.33 7.39 3.62
C HIS A 247 -21.08 8.46 2.54
N PRO A 248 -21.96 9.47 2.41
CA PRO A 248 -21.91 10.45 1.33
C PRO A 248 -20.55 11.13 1.17
N LEU A 249 -19.89 11.48 2.28
CA LEU A 249 -18.57 12.12 2.26
C LEU A 249 -17.52 11.26 1.58
N TYR A 250 -17.44 9.95 1.90
CA TYR A 250 -16.44 9.05 1.34
C TYR A 250 -16.60 8.90 -0.16
N PHE A 251 -17.85 8.69 -0.62
CA PHE A 251 -18.13 8.54 -2.06
C PHE A 251 -17.95 9.85 -2.84
N ALA A 252 -18.33 10.98 -2.25
CA ALA A 252 -18.10 12.31 -2.84
C ALA A 252 -16.61 12.63 -2.94
N CYS A 253 -15.86 12.32 -1.91
CA CYS A 253 -14.40 12.49 -1.89
C CYS A 253 -13.71 11.59 -2.92
N ASN A 254 -14.20 10.36 -3.10
CA ASN A 254 -13.71 9.43 -4.12
C ASN A 254 -13.97 9.93 -5.56
N ASP A 255 -15.15 10.52 -5.81
CA ASP A 255 -15.50 11.17 -7.09
C ASP A 255 -14.58 12.39 -7.34
N PHE A 256 -14.43 13.25 -6.34
CA PHE A 256 -13.60 14.44 -6.44
C PHE A 256 -12.14 14.11 -6.76
N VAL A 257 -11.55 13.13 -6.07
CA VAL A 257 -10.15 12.76 -6.34
C VAL A 257 -9.96 12.15 -7.72
N ASP A 258 -10.97 11.44 -8.28
CA ASP A 258 -10.91 10.96 -9.66
C ASP A 258 -10.80 12.11 -10.66
N ASP A 259 -11.55 13.20 -10.47
CA ASP A 259 -11.45 14.39 -11.30
C ASP A 259 -10.06 15.06 -11.18
N GLN A 260 -9.49 15.11 -9.98
CA GLN A 260 -8.14 15.62 -9.75
C GLN A 260 -7.05 14.74 -10.42
N ILE A 261 -7.20 13.43 -10.39
CA ILE A 261 -6.34 12.48 -11.12
C ILE A 261 -6.43 12.72 -12.62
N GLY A 262 -7.66 12.90 -13.13
CA GLY A 262 -7.91 13.21 -14.54
C GLY A 262 -7.23 14.50 -14.99
N GLN A 263 -7.27 15.54 -14.16
CA GLN A 263 -6.59 16.82 -14.44
C GLN A 263 -5.09 16.62 -14.64
N VAL A 264 -4.42 15.86 -13.77
CA VAL A 264 -2.98 15.61 -13.86
C VAL A 264 -2.62 14.76 -15.07
N ILE A 265 -3.34 13.64 -15.31
CA ILE A 265 -3.07 12.75 -16.45
C ILE A 265 -3.26 13.49 -17.78
N ASN A 266 -4.28 14.35 -17.86
CA ASN A 266 -4.60 15.12 -19.06
C ASN A 266 -3.64 16.30 -19.31
N ALA A 267 -2.87 16.71 -18.32
CA ALA A 267 -1.83 17.74 -18.46
C ALA A 267 -0.58 17.27 -19.21
N LEU A 268 -0.39 15.96 -19.38
CA LEU A 268 0.70 15.42 -20.20
C LEU A 268 0.52 15.87 -21.65
N THR A 269 1.55 16.53 -22.20
CA THR A 269 1.56 16.87 -23.64
C THR A 269 1.59 15.61 -24.51
N PRO A 270 1.22 15.67 -25.80
CA PRO A 270 1.33 14.52 -26.70
C PRO A 270 2.72 13.88 -26.68
N GLU A 271 3.78 14.70 -26.72
CA GLU A 271 5.16 14.25 -26.72
C GLU A 271 5.54 13.58 -25.39
N GLN A 272 5.04 14.10 -24.26
CA GLN A 272 5.22 13.45 -22.96
C GLN A 272 4.49 12.12 -22.89
N ARG A 273 3.24 12.05 -23.39
CA ARG A 273 2.46 10.81 -23.43
C ARG A 273 3.17 9.67 -24.16
N GLU A 274 3.89 9.97 -25.25
CA GLU A 274 4.66 9.01 -26.04
C GLU A 274 5.90 8.47 -25.34
N ASN A 275 6.31 9.07 -24.20
CA ASN A 275 7.50 8.67 -23.44
C ASN A 275 7.25 8.48 -21.95
N THR A 276 6.00 8.54 -21.47
CA THR A 276 5.67 8.47 -20.04
C THR A 276 4.88 7.21 -19.71
N TRP A 277 5.40 6.44 -18.75
CA TRP A 277 4.64 5.41 -18.05
C TRP A 277 3.78 6.07 -17.00
N VAL A 278 2.46 5.83 -17.05
CA VAL A 278 1.53 6.28 -16.02
C VAL A 278 1.15 5.08 -15.17
N ILE A 279 1.41 5.17 -13.87
CA ILE A 279 1.12 4.13 -12.88
C ILE A 279 0.10 4.71 -11.91
N TYR A 280 -1.02 4.02 -11.74
CA TYR A 280 -2.04 4.36 -10.76
C TYR A 280 -2.21 3.23 -9.74
N THR A 281 -2.23 3.57 -8.44
CA THR A 281 -2.49 2.64 -7.34
C THR A 281 -3.07 3.35 -6.11
N SER A 282 -3.32 2.60 -5.04
CA SER A 282 -3.62 3.12 -3.69
C SER A 282 -2.70 2.45 -2.67
N ASP A 283 -2.52 3.04 -1.50
CA ASP A 283 -1.70 2.39 -0.45
C ASP A 283 -2.42 1.21 0.22
N HIS A 284 -3.70 1.32 0.51
CA HIS A 284 -4.58 0.25 1.02
C HIS A 284 -6.05 0.62 0.80
N GLY A 285 -6.97 -0.25 1.23
CA GLY A 285 -8.42 -0.01 1.15
C GLY A 285 -9.05 0.36 2.49
N GLU A 286 -10.38 0.16 2.55
CA GLU A 286 -11.28 0.44 3.67
C GLU A 286 -12.31 -0.69 3.78
N MET A 287 -12.62 -1.14 5.00
CA MET A 287 -13.59 -2.20 5.22
C MET A 287 -15.03 -1.82 4.89
N MET A 288 -15.40 -0.54 5.01
CA MET A 288 -16.74 -0.02 4.66
C MET A 288 -17.92 -0.75 5.31
N GLY A 289 -17.71 -1.43 6.41
CA GLY A 289 -18.72 -2.28 7.06
C GLY A 289 -18.74 -3.74 6.61
N ALA A 290 -17.93 -4.12 5.62
CA ALA A 290 -17.75 -5.52 5.26
C ALA A 290 -17.23 -6.30 6.47
N HIS A 291 -17.71 -7.52 6.67
CA HIS A 291 -17.38 -8.36 7.83
C HIS A 291 -17.59 -7.66 9.18
N LYS A 292 -18.58 -6.76 9.28
CA LYS A 292 -18.85 -5.91 10.46
C LYS A 292 -17.70 -4.99 10.85
N LEU A 293 -16.69 -4.82 10.00
CA LEU A 293 -15.52 -4.00 10.25
C LEU A 293 -15.59 -2.67 9.49
N ILE A 294 -15.03 -1.63 10.07
CA ILE A 294 -14.81 -0.32 9.44
C ILE A 294 -13.35 0.09 9.59
N SER A 295 -12.88 1.01 8.77
CA SER A 295 -11.49 1.44 8.75
C SER A 295 -10.54 0.30 8.27
N LYS A 296 -9.32 0.27 8.76
CA LYS A 296 -8.23 -0.60 8.35
C LYS A 296 -7.50 -1.14 9.58
N GLY A 297 -6.71 -2.20 9.44
CA GLY A 297 -5.97 -2.77 10.60
C GLY A 297 -5.57 -4.22 10.41
N ALA A 298 -5.69 -5.01 11.50
CA ALA A 298 -5.18 -6.37 11.61
C ALA A 298 -6.08 -7.42 10.93
N ALA A 299 -6.55 -7.15 9.71
CA ALA A 299 -7.29 -8.10 8.89
C ALA A 299 -6.71 -8.13 7.47
N MET A 300 -6.92 -9.25 6.76
CA MET A 300 -6.36 -9.45 5.43
C MET A 300 -7.41 -9.62 4.34
N TYR A 301 -8.63 -9.13 4.58
CA TYR A 301 -9.70 -9.14 3.59
C TYR A 301 -9.34 -8.32 2.36
N ASP A 302 -9.85 -8.73 1.19
CA ASP A 302 -9.62 -8.02 -0.07
C ASP A 302 -10.11 -6.56 0.00
N ASP A 303 -11.08 -6.24 0.84
CA ASP A 303 -11.58 -4.87 1.04
C ASP A 303 -10.51 -3.87 1.50
N ILE A 304 -9.48 -4.32 2.21
CA ILE A 304 -8.36 -3.46 2.65
C ILE A 304 -7.02 -3.83 2.02
N THR A 305 -6.85 -5.06 1.53
CA THR A 305 -5.55 -5.51 1.02
C THR A 305 -5.44 -5.53 -0.50
N ARG A 306 -6.57 -5.67 -1.22
CA ARG A 306 -6.59 -5.69 -2.68
C ARG A 306 -6.82 -4.28 -3.22
N ILE A 307 -5.79 -3.75 -3.84
CA ILE A 307 -5.72 -2.36 -4.32
C ILE A 307 -5.87 -2.27 -5.84
N PRO A 308 -6.35 -1.16 -6.38
CA PRO A 308 -6.26 -0.90 -7.81
C PRO A 308 -4.79 -0.77 -8.23
N LEU A 309 -4.45 -1.33 -9.37
CA LEU A 309 -3.17 -1.12 -10.03
C LEU A 309 -3.38 -1.11 -11.53
N ILE A 310 -3.07 0.02 -12.14
CA ILE A 310 -3.18 0.23 -13.59
C ILE A 310 -1.87 0.82 -14.08
N ILE A 311 -1.33 0.27 -15.17
CA ILE A 311 -0.11 0.76 -15.80
C ILE A 311 -0.40 1.05 -17.26
N ARG A 312 -0.35 2.32 -17.66
CA ARG A 312 -0.40 2.72 -19.06
C ARG A 312 1.01 2.88 -19.61
N SER A 313 1.33 2.08 -20.61
CA SER A 313 2.61 2.18 -21.31
C SER A 313 2.58 3.27 -22.39
N PRO A 314 3.72 3.90 -22.72
CA PRO A 314 3.83 4.78 -23.88
C PRO A 314 3.44 4.12 -25.20
N GLN A 315 3.57 2.79 -25.29
CA GLN A 315 3.25 1.98 -26.47
C GLN A 315 1.76 1.62 -26.58
N GLY A 316 0.95 1.97 -25.57
CA GLY A 316 -0.49 1.72 -25.56
C GLY A 316 -0.84 0.23 -25.40
N GLU A 317 -0.03 -0.55 -24.69
CA GLU A 317 -0.33 -1.96 -24.37
C GLU A 317 -1.57 -2.05 -23.48
N ARG A 318 -2.52 -2.92 -23.87
CA ARG A 318 -3.79 -3.13 -23.17
C ARG A 318 -3.97 -4.60 -22.85
N ARG A 319 -4.09 -4.93 -21.56
CA ARG A 319 -4.40 -6.29 -21.11
C ARG A 319 -4.89 -6.30 -19.68
N GLN A 320 -5.42 -7.42 -19.26
CA GLN A 320 -5.71 -7.71 -17.85
C GLN A 320 -4.73 -8.77 -17.34
N VAL A 321 -4.35 -8.65 -16.07
CA VAL A 321 -3.42 -9.57 -15.39
C VAL A 321 -4.09 -10.04 -14.09
N ASP A 322 -4.27 -11.36 -13.96
CA ASP A 322 -4.91 -11.97 -12.79
C ASP A 322 -3.90 -12.49 -11.77
N THR A 323 -2.66 -12.75 -12.21
CA THR A 323 -1.58 -13.21 -11.32
C THR A 323 -1.33 -12.20 -10.19
N PRO A 324 -1.23 -12.64 -8.92
CA PRO A 324 -0.99 -11.76 -7.79
C PRO A 324 0.33 -10.98 -7.92
N VAL A 325 0.24 -9.68 -7.68
CA VAL A 325 1.36 -8.74 -7.63
C VAL A 325 1.28 -7.89 -6.36
N SER A 326 2.39 -7.31 -5.95
CA SER A 326 2.50 -6.56 -4.69
C SER A 326 3.11 -5.17 -4.92
N HIS A 327 2.88 -4.25 -4.01
CA HIS A 327 3.60 -2.97 -3.92
C HIS A 327 5.11 -3.13 -4.01
N ILE A 328 5.65 -4.19 -3.40
CA ILE A 328 7.09 -4.52 -3.40
C ILE A 328 7.65 -4.69 -4.81
N ASP A 329 6.80 -5.01 -5.78
CA ASP A 329 7.19 -5.24 -7.17
C ASP A 329 7.29 -3.95 -8.00
N LEU A 330 6.67 -2.84 -7.54
CA LEU A 330 6.56 -1.63 -8.35
C LEU A 330 7.90 -0.95 -8.56
N LEU A 331 8.71 -0.77 -7.52
CA LEU A 331 10.06 -0.21 -7.67
C LEU A 331 10.95 -1.05 -8.60
N PRO A 332 11.07 -2.39 -8.43
CA PRO A 332 11.79 -3.24 -9.40
C PRO A 332 11.25 -3.16 -10.83
N THR A 333 9.95 -3.02 -11.00
CA THR A 333 9.33 -2.86 -12.33
C THR A 333 9.76 -1.55 -12.99
N MET A 334 9.65 -0.44 -12.26
CA MET A 334 10.05 0.87 -12.76
C MET A 334 11.56 0.93 -13.06
N MET A 335 12.39 0.34 -12.21
CA MET A 335 13.85 0.24 -12.44
C MET A 335 14.15 -0.53 -13.72
N ALA A 336 13.48 -1.67 -13.95
CA ALA A 336 13.65 -2.45 -15.18
C ALA A 336 13.25 -1.65 -16.45
N LEU A 337 12.18 -0.84 -16.37
CA LEU A 337 11.75 0.02 -17.47
C LEU A 337 12.71 1.19 -17.72
N ALA A 338 13.42 1.64 -16.70
CA ALA A 338 14.40 2.71 -16.75
C ALA A 338 15.83 2.25 -17.07
N ASP A 339 16.04 0.93 -17.26
CA ASP A 339 17.36 0.30 -17.40
C ASP A 339 18.28 0.61 -16.19
N ILE A 340 17.70 0.58 -14.97
CA ILE A 340 18.41 0.73 -13.71
C ILE A 340 18.59 -0.66 -13.09
N GLU A 341 19.82 -0.99 -12.69
CA GLU A 341 20.12 -2.26 -12.07
C GLU A 341 19.43 -2.41 -10.71
N LYS A 342 18.72 -3.53 -10.54
CA LYS A 342 18.00 -3.83 -9.30
C LYS A 342 18.96 -4.34 -8.23
N PRO A 343 19.05 -3.70 -7.05
CA PRO A 343 19.84 -4.20 -5.92
C PRO A 343 19.30 -5.54 -5.39
N GLU A 344 20.20 -6.36 -4.84
CA GLU A 344 19.86 -7.69 -4.27
C GLU A 344 18.83 -7.58 -3.13
N ILE A 345 18.83 -6.47 -2.38
CA ILE A 345 17.90 -6.26 -1.27
C ILE A 345 16.43 -6.23 -1.71
N LEU A 346 16.13 -5.82 -2.93
CA LEU A 346 14.75 -5.72 -3.42
C LEU A 346 14.22 -7.11 -3.77
N PRO A 347 13.28 -7.68 -2.98
CA PRO A 347 12.76 -9.03 -3.21
C PRO A 347 11.76 -9.09 -4.36
N GLY A 348 11.18 -7.94 -4.75
CA GLY A 348 10.17 -7.82 -5.79
C GLY A 348 10.71 -8.10 -7.19
N GLU A 349 9.81 -8.28 -8.15
CA GLU A 349 10.08 -8.65 -9.53
C GLU A 349 9.43 -7.67 -10.51
N ASN A 350 9.92 -7.62 -11.74
CA ASN A 350 9.26 -6.85 -12.80
C ASN A 350 7.93 -7.54 -13.18
N ILE A 351 6.80 -6.97 -12.74
CA ILE A 351 5.46 -7.54 -12.95
C ILE A 351 5.02 -7.58 -14.41
N LEU A 352 5.63 -6.79 -15.28
CA LEU A 352 5.34 -6.84 -16.72
C LEU A 352 5.98 -8.05 -17.40
N ALA A 353 6.99 -8.65 -16.78
CA ALA A 353 7.70 -9.81 -17.27
C ALA A 353 7.31 -11.14 -16.58
N VAL A 354 6.53 -11.10 -15.49
CA VAL A 354 6.08 -12.29 -14.76
C VAL A 354 5.15 -13.13 -15.64
N LYS A 355 5.47 -14.41 -15.78
CA LYS A 355 4.68 -15.38 -16.58
C LYS A 355 4.21 -16.59 -15.78
N GLU A 356 4.88 -16.86 -14.67
CA GLU A 356 4.60 -18.04 -13.85
C GLU A 356 3.68 -17.67 -12.67
N PRO A 357 2.82 -18.60 -12.23
CA PRO A 357 2.05 -18.44 -11.00
C PRO A 357 2.96 -18.17 -9.81
N ARG A 358 2.58 -17.20 -8.99
CA ARG A 358 3.35 -16.81 -7.79
C ARG A 358 2.43 -16.52 -6.62
N GLY A 359 3.01 -16.43 -5.44
CA GLY A 359 2.34 -15.88 -4.28
C GLY A 359 2.95 -14.53 -3.89
N VAL A 360 2.16 -13.71 -3.22
CA VAL A 360 2.59 -12.45 -2.63
C VAL A 360 2.29 -12.42 -1.14
N MET A 361 3.15 -11.76 -0.38
CA MET A 361 2.98 -11.60 1.06
C MET A 361 2.36 -10.24 1.38
N VAL A 362 1.43 -10.23 2.34
CA VAL A 362 0.95 -9.04 3.04
C VAL A 362 1.26 -9.20 4.51
N GLU A 363 1.73 -8.14 5.17
CA GLU A 363 2.09 -8.17 6.57
C GLU A 363 1.33 -7.13 7.39
N PHE A 364 1.12 -7.44 8.67
CA PHE A 364 0.69 -6.46 9.66
C PHE A 364 1.42 -6.76 10.97
N ASN A 365 1.75 -5.72 11.73
CA ASN A 365 2.31 -5.87 13.06
C ASN A 365 1.58 -5.00 14.09
N ARG A 366 1.35 -3.71 13.79
CA ARG A 366 0.65 -2.76 14.64
C ARG A 366 0.11 -1.61 13.79
N TYR A 367 -1.02 -1.01 14.20
CA TYR A 367 -1.57 0.16 13.53
C TYR A 367 -0.82 1.43 13.95
N GLU A 368 -0.91 1.79 15.22
CA GLU A 368 -0.19 2.90 15.85
C GLU A 368 0.22 2.52 17.26
N ILE A 369 1.22 3.23 17.82
CA ILE A 369 1.70 2.92 19.17
C ILE A 369 0.62 3.16 20.22
N GLU A 370 -0.26 4.13 20.00
CA GLU A 370 -1.34 4.49 20.93
C GLU A 370 -2.61 3.63 20.77
N HIS A 371 -2.69 2.78 19.74
CA HIS A 371 -3.81 1.88 19.50
C HIS A 371 -3.57 0.50 20.10
N ASP A 372 -3.97 0.28 21.35
CA ASP A 372 -3.79 -0.99 22.05
C ASP A 372 -4.99 -1.94 21.99
N SER A 373 -6.12 -1.54 21.39
CA SER A 373 -7.28 -2.40 21.17
C SER A 373 -7.16 -3.19 19.86
N PHE A 374 -8.04 -2.94 18.88
CA PHE A 374 -8.04 -3.64 17.60
C PHE A 374 -6.77 -3.43 16.74
N GLY A 375 -6.05 -2.33 16.95
CA GLY A 375 -4.83 -1.97 16.24
C GLY A 375 -3.54 -2.21 17.02
N GLY A 376 -3.60 -2.89 18.17
CA GLY A 376 -2.46 -3.25 18.98
C GLY A 376 -1.47 -4.18 18.28
N PHE A 377 -0.46 -4.65 18.99
CA PHE A 377 0.56 -5.54 18.44
C PHE A 377 -0.02 -6.94 18.14
N ILE A 378 -0.40 -7.15 16.89
CA ILE A 378 -0.97 -8.40 16.36
C ILE A 378 -0.18 -8.80 15.10
N PRO A 379 0.91 -9.55 15.23
CA PRO A 379 1.70 -9.95 14.07
C PRO A 379 0.90 -10.89 13.15
N VAL A 380 0.73 -10.48 11.89
CA VAL A 380 0.03 -11.24 10.86
C VAL A 380 0.94 -11.37 9.64
N ARG A 381 0.91 -12.54 9.01
CA ARG A 381 1.50 -12.79 7.69
C ARG A 381 0.48 -13.48 6.82
N CYS A 382 0.19 -12.87 5.68
CA CYS A 382 -0.75 -13.38 4.71
C CYS A 382 0.00 -13.80 3.44
N TRP A 383 -0.39 -14.94 2.86
CA TRP A 383 0.12 -15.43 1.59
C TRP A 383 -1.03 -15.57 0.61
N VAL A 384 -0.97 -14.82 -0.49
CA VAL A 384 -2.02 -14.79 -1.51
C VAL A 384 -1.49 -15.44 -2.78
N THR A 385 -2.22 -16.40 -3.30
CA THR A 385 -1.99 -17.05 -4.60
C THR A 385 -3.19 -16.81 -5.52
N ASP A 386 -3.17 -17.35 -6.74
CA ASP A 386 -4.31 -17.25 -7.67
C ASP A 386 -5.61 -17.81 -7.06
N ASP A 387 -5.51 -18.90 -6.33
CA ASP A 387 -6.66 -19.69 -5.89
C ASP A 387 -7.02 -19.50 -4.41
N PHE A 388 -6.00 -19.26 -3.55
CA PHE A 388 -6.19 -19.27 -2.10
C PHE A 388 -5.47 -18.10 -1.42
N LYS A 389 -6.01 -17.75 -0.25
CA LYS A 389 -5.39 -16.80 0.70
C LYS A 389 -5.23 -17.50 2.04
N LEU A 390 -3.99 -17.61 2.53
CA LEU A 390 -3.65 -18.11 3.86
C LEU A 390 -3.24 -16.94 4.75
N VAL A 391 -3.86 -16.81 5.92
CA VAL A 391 -3.53 -15.79 6.92
C VAL A 391 -3.06 -16.49 8.19
N LEU A 392 -1.82 -16.20 8.59
CA LEU A 392 -1.27 -16.63 9.87
C LEU A 392 -1.36 -15.49 10.88
N ASN A 393 -2.20 -15.67 11.88
CA ASN A 393 -2.38 -14.77 13.01
C ASN A 393 -1.60 -15.32 14.20
N LEU A 394 -0.46 -14.72 14.55
CA LEU A 394 0.48 -15.33 15.49
C LEU A 394 -0.16 -15.61 16.86
N PHE A 395 -1.08 -14.77 17.33
CA PHE A 395 -1.68 -14.83 18.66
C PHE A 395 -3.12 -15.35 18.70
N THR A 396 -3.75 -15.51 17.54
CA THR A 396 -5.15 -15.96 17.43
C THR A 396 -5.29 -17.07 16.37
N SER A 397 -6.51 -17.41 15.99
CA SER A 397 -6.77 -18.40 14.94
C SER A 397 -6.33 -17.92 13.57
N ASP A 398 -5.83 -18.85 12.77
CA ASP A 398 -5.46 -18.61 11.37
C ASP A 398 -6.68 -18.69 10.44
N GLU A 399 -6.46 -18.26 9.17
CA GLU A 399 -7.53 -18.25 8.19
C GLU A 399 -7.05 -18.84 6.86
N LEU A 400 -7.94 -19.51 6.16
CA LEU A 400 -7.75 -19.96 4.79
C LEU A 400 -9.02 -19.69 3.98
N TYR A 401 -8.89 -18.99 2.85
CA TYR A 401 -10.00 -18.66 1.96
C TYR A 401 -9.76 -19.18 0.54
N ASP A 402 -10.83 -19.72 -0.08
CA ASP A 402 -10.87 -20.11 -1.49
C ASP A 402 -11.31 -18.89 -2.32
N ARG A 403 -10.37 -18.19 -2.92
CA ARG A 403 -10.61 -16.94 -3.64
C ARG A 403 -11.50 -17.10 -4.89
N ARG A 404 -11.59 -18.29 -5.45
CA ARG A 404 -12.42 -18.57 -6.64
C ARG A 404 -13.85 -18.86 -6.30
N ASN A 405 -14.08 -19.67 -5.24
CA ASN A 405 -15.41 -20.14 -4.89
C ASN A 405 -16.04 -19.32 -3.75
N ASP A 406 -15.23 -18.56 -3.01
CA ASP A 406 -15.63 -17.67 -1.92
C ASP A 406 -14.90 -16.32 -2.05
N PRO A 407 -15.16 -15.54 -3.11
CA PRO A 407 -14.48 -14.26 -3.36
C PRO A 407 -14.79 -13.19 -2.32
N ASN A 408 -15.79 -13.40 -1.49
CA ASN A 408 -16.18 -12.53 -0.38
C ASN A 408 -15.58 -12.95 0.96
N GLU A 409 -14.74 -14.01 1.00
CA GLU A 409 -14.00 -14.47 2.19
C GLU A 409 -14.90 -14.76 3.40
N MET A 410 -16.10 -15.31 3.13
CA MET A 410 -17.10 -15.62 4.16
C MET A 410 -16.72 -16.85 4.97
N HIS A 411 -16.10 -17.86 4.33
CA HIS A 411 -15.90 -19.19 4.88
C HIS A 411 -14.41 -19.46 5.20
N ASN A 412 -14.06 -19.40 6.47
CA ASN A 412 -12.71 -19.80 6.91
C ASN A 412 -12.54 -21.33 6.85
N LEU A 413 -11.69 -21.80 5.94
CA LEU A 413 -11.41 -23.21 5.66
C LEU A 413 -10.22 -23.76 6.46
N ILE A 414 -9.66 -23.01 7.41
CA ILE A 414 -8.40 -23.36 8.07
C ILE A 414 -8.43 -24.72 8.76
N ASP A 415 -9.57 -25.12 9.32
CA ASP A 415 -9.75 -26.39 10.01
C ASP A 415 -10.35 -27.50 9.14
N ASP A 416 -10.69 -27.21 7.88
CA ASP A 416 -11.25 -28.18 6.97
C ASP A 416 -10.17 -29.14 6.44
N ILE A 417 -10.30 -30.42 6.77
CA ILE A 417 -9.31 -31.45 6.40
C ILE A 417 -9.18 -31.65 4.88
N ARG A 418 -10.20 -31.30 4.11
CA ARG A 418 -10.15 -31.36 2.64
C ARG A 418 -9.11 -30.45 2.03
N PHE A 419 -8.78 -29.37 2.71
CA PHE A 419 -7.80 -28.36 2.28
C PHE A 419 -6.43 -28.48 2.97
N ALA A 420 -6.18 -29.58 3.73
CA ALA A 420 -4.95 -29.76 4.49
C ALA A 420 -3.67 -29.67 3.62
N ASP A 421 -3.69 -30.26 2.43
CA ASP A 421 -2.54 -30.23 1.51
C ASP A 421 -2.27 -28.84 0.95
N VAL A 422 -3.33 -28.14 0.52
CA VAL A 422 -3.24 -26.75 0.02
C VAL A 422 -2.71 -25.84 1.11
N ARG A 423 -3.31 -25.87 2.27
CA ARG A 423 -2.93 -25.12 3.46
C ARG A 423 -1.45 -25.33 3.83
N SER A 424 -1.00 -26.60 3.85
CA SER A 424 0.37 -26.96 4.18
C SER A 424 1.37 -26.45 3.15
N LYS A 425 1.06 -26.55 1.86
CA LYS A 425 1.90 -26.03 0.77
C LYS A 425 2.03 -24.50 0.84
N MET A 426 0.92 -23.80 1.04
CA MET A 426 0.93 -22.35 1.19
C MET A 426 1.73 -21.91 2.41
N HIS A 427 1.58 -22.64 3.52
CA HIS A 427 2.33 -22.40 4.74
C HIS A 427 3.85 -22.54 4.51
N ASP A 428 4.29 -23.63 3.86
CA ASP A 428 5.69 -23.82 3.53
C ASP A 428 6.21 -22.70 2.63
N ALA A 429 5.45 -22.30 1.61
CA ALA A 429 5.81 -21.22 0.70
C ALA A 429 5.95 -19.87 1.44
N LEU A 430 5.04 -19.55 2.35
CA LEU A 430 5.12 -18.35 3.18
C LEU A 430 6.38 -18.38 4.07
N LEU A 431 6.64 -19.48 4.76
CA LEU A 431 7.82 -19.61 5.62
C LEU A 431 9.13 -19.54 4.83
N ASP A 432 9.18 -20.13 3.63
CA ASP A 432 10.33 -20.03 2.72
C ASP A 432 10.53 -18.59 2.24
N TYR A 433 9.44 -17.88 1.95
CA TYR A 433 9.49 -16.47 1.57
C TYR A 433 9.96 -15.58 2.72
N MET A 434 9.45 -15.78 3.95
CA MET A 434 9.91 -15.08 5.16
C MET A 434 11.41 -15.32 5.40
N ASP A 435 11.91 -16.51 5.10
CA ASP A 435 13.36 -16.81 5.20
C ASP A 435 14.15 -16.09 4.10
N LYS A 436 13.66 -16.13 2.85
CA LYS A 436 14.27 -15.44 1.71
C LYS A 436 14.45 -13.95 1.97
N ILE A 437 13.38 -13.28 2.44
CA ILE A 437 13.41 -11.85 2.73
C ILE A 437 14.06 -11.52 4.08
N ARG A 438 14.42 -12.53 4.88
CA ARG A 438 14.96 -12.36 6.24
C ARG A 438 14.04 -11.57 7.16
N ASP A 439 12.75 -11.89 7.15
CA ASP A 439 11.77 -11.26 8.03
C ASP A 439 12.31 -11.22 9.49
N PRO A 440 12.53 -10.05 10.10
CA PRO A 440 13.11 -9.93 11.42
C PRO A 440 12.20 -10.44 12.53
N PHE A 441 10.89 -10.57 12.26
CA PHE A 441 9.90 -11.11 13.21
C PHE A 441 9.75 -12.64 13.12
N ARG A 442 10.48 -13.32 12.24
CA ARG A 442 10.38 -14.77 12.12
C ARG A 442 10.80 -15.46 13.42
N SER A 443 10.03 -16.47 13.81
CA SER A 443 10.27 -17.31 14.97
C SER A 443 9.69 -18.70 14.73
N TYR A 444 10.06 -19.68 15.56
CA TYR A 444 9.52 -21.05 15.44
C TYR A 444 8.00 -21.12 15.57
N GLN A 445 7.38 -20.12 16.22
CA GLN A 445 5.92 -20.06 16.39
C GLN A 445 5.17 -19.95 15.06
N TRP A 446 5.75 -19.33 14.05
CA TRP A 446 5.15 -19.29 12.70
C TRP A 446 5.05 -20.68 12.06
N SER A 447 5.99 -21.59 12.36
CA SER A 447 5.97 -22.95 11.84
C SER A 447 5.07 -23.91 12.65
N LEU A 448 4.84 -23.64 13.94
CA LEU A 448 4.04 -24.50 14.82
C LEU A 448 2.60 -23.98 14.91
N ARG A 449 1.77 -24.38 13.94
CA ARG A 449 0.36 -23.98 13.95
C ARG A 449 -0.54 -25.15 14.44
N PRO A 450 -1.66 -24.86 15.13
CA PRO A 450 -2.53 -25.89 15.73
C PRO A 450 -3.03 -26.96 14.72
N TRP A 451 -3.28 -26.54 13.51
CA TRP A 451 -3.79 -27.38 12.42
C TRP A 451 -2.68 -28.16 11.68
N ARG A 452 -1.37 -27.90 11.96
CA ARG A 452 -0.24 -28.52 11.28
C ARG A 452 0.52 -29.47 12.20
N LYS A 453 0.16 -30.76 12.16
CA LYS A 453 0.73 -31.78 13.04
C LYS A 453 2.13 -32.23 12.67
N ASP A 454 2.52 -32.12 11.40
CA ASP A 454 3.82 -32.51 10.84
C ASP A 454 4.85 -31.39 10.83
N ALA A 455 4.48 -30.23 11.37
CA ALA A 455 5.36 -29.06 11.37
C ALA A 455 6.66 -29.31 12.13
N ARG A 456 7.76 -28.87 11.51
CA ARG A 456 9.06 -28.83 12.18
C ARG A 456 9.38 -27.40 12.55
N PRO A 457 9.84 -27.13 13.81
CA PRO A 457 10.24 -25.78 14.18
C PRO A 457 11.35 -25.26 13.26
N ARG A 458 11.11 -24.12 12.64
CA ARG A 458 12.12 -23.35 11.92
C ARG A 458 12.67 -22.26 12.85
N TRP A 459 13.87 -21.80 12.58
CA TRP A 459 14.51 -20.69 13.32
C TRP A 459 14.56 -20.89 14.85
N MET A 460 14.48 -22.14 15.29
CA MET A 460 14.64 -22.52 16.70
C MET A 460 16.10 -22.83 16.99
N GLY A 461 16.65 -22.16 17.99
CA GLY A 461 18.04 -22.33 18.38
C GLY A 461 18.90 -21.11 18.03
N ALA A 462 19.42 -20.47 19.07
CA ALA A 462 20.18 -19.22 18.97
C ALA A 462 21.55 -19.39 18.27
N PHE A 463 22.11 -20.60 18.29
CA PHE A 463 23.48 -20.81 17.84
C PHE A 463 23.58 -21.98 16.85
N ARG A 464 23.92 -21.68 15.62
CA ARG A 464 24.53 -22.67 14.74
C ARG A 464 26.03 -22.71 15.05
N PRO A 465 26.65 -23.88 15.20
CA PRO A 465 28.10 -23.96 15.28
C PRO A 465 28.74 -23.23 14.10
N ARG A 466 29.69 -22.34 14.38
CA ARG A 466 30.47 -21.72 13.29
C ARG A 466 31.32 -22.81 12.64
N PRO A 467 31.42 -22.85 11.29
CA PRO A 467 32.38 -23.71 10.63
C PRO A 467 33.78 -23.42 11.19
N GLN A 468 34.50 -24.44 11.60
CA GLN A 468 35.84 -24.25 12.19
C GLN A 468 36.88 -23.88 11.12
N ASP A 469 36.72 -24.41 9.90
CA ASP A 469 37.67 -24.19 8.80
C ASP A 469 37.02 -23.26 7.76
N GLY A 470 37.74 -22.20 7.38
CA GLY A 470 37.36 -21.28 6.30
C GLY A 470 36.22 -20.30 6.64
N TYR A 471 35.85 -20.18 7.93
CA TYR A 471 34.87 -19.19 8.32
C TYR A 471 35.44 -17.77 8.20
N SER A 472 34.92 -17.01 7.27
CA SER A 472 35.14 -15.57 7.17
C SER A 472 33.90 -14.85 7.68
N PRO A 473 34.02 -14.01 8.73
CA PRO A 473 32.87 -13.25 9.20
C PRO A 473 32.41 -12.28 8.11
N VAL A 474 31.14 -12.35 7.76
CA VAL A 474 30.54 -11.40 6.83
C VAL A 474 30.03 -10.22 7.65
N VAL A 475 30.60 -9.04 7.41
CA VAL A 475 30.06 -7.80 7.94
C VAL A 475 28.76 -7.51 7.23
N ARG A 476 27.70 -7.29 7.99
CA ARG A 476 26.36 -7.01 7.46
C ARG A 476 25.95 -5.62 7.84
N ASP A 477 25.26 -4.99 6.92
CA ASP A 477 24.55 -3.74 7.20
C ASP A 477 23.50 -3.98 8.28
N TYR A 478 23.41 -3.08 9.25
CA TYR A 478 22.53 -3.25 10.39
C TYR A 478 21.05 -3.18 10.00
N ASP A 479 20.71 -2.26 9.11
CA ASP A 479 19.32 -1.99 8.72
C ASP A 479 18.79 -3.04 7.74
N THR A 480 19.62 -3.47 6.80
CA THR A 480 19.20 -4.39 5.73
C THR A 480 19.51 -5.85 6.01
N GLY A 481 20.46 -6.13 6.91
CA GLY A 481 20.99 -7.47 7.18
C GLY A 481 21.77 -8.09 6.01
N LEU A 482 21.99 -7.35 4.90
CA LEU A 482 22.76 -7.81 3.75
C LEU A 482 24.26 -7.67 3.96
N PRO A 483 25.09 -8.50 3.26
CA PRO A 483 26.51 -8.31 3.26
C PRO A 483 26.89 -6.91 2.77
N THR A 484 27.73 -6.19 3.53
CA THR A 484 28.29 -4.93 3.08
C THR A 484 29.44 -5.22 2.12
N GLN A 485 29.40 -4.66 0.91
CA GLN A 485 30.50 -4.77 -0.03
C GLN A 485 31.64 -3.82 0.40
N GLY A 486 32.86 -4.36 0.44
CA GLY A 486 34.07 -3.53 0.50
C GLY A 486 34.59 -3.17 1.89
N VAL A 487 33.97 -3.60 2.99
CA VAL A 487 34.59 -3.43 4.32
C VAL A 487 35.58 -4.53 4.57
N LYS A 488 36.87 -4.23 4.38
CA LYS A 488 37.96 -5.07 4.89
C LYS A 488 37.97 -4.94 6.40
N VAL A 489 37.54 -5.97 7.12
CA VAL A 489 37.78 -6.06 8.56
C VAL A 489 39.28 -6.32 8.74
N GLU A 490 40.04 -5.30 9.14
CA GLU A 490 41.40 -5.53 9.64
C GLU A 490 41.29 -6.42 10.86
N GLU A 491 41.94 -7.58 10.80
CA GLU A 491 42.09 -8.45 11.95
C GLU A 491 42.84 -7.69 13.05
N LYS A 492 42.11 -7.06 13.96
CA LYS A 492 42.69 -6.68 15.24
C LYS A 492 43.02 -7.97 15.96
N LYS A 493 44.28 -8.40 15.88
CA LYS A 493 44.82 -9.43 16.76
C LYS A 493 44.55 -8.96 18.18
N GLN A 494 43.49 -9.48 18.79
CA GLN A 494 43.33 -9.37 20.23
C GLN A 494 44.50 -10.15 20.88
N LYS A 495 45.49 -9.43 21.41
CA LYS A 495 46.41 -10.00 22.40
C LYS A 495 45.59 -10.17 23.69
N PHE A 496 45.28 -11.41 24.01
CA PHE A 496 44.91 -11.80 25.34
C PHE A 496 46.18 -11.87 26.23
#